data_05e475af9c17851c2c8a62de2454fafb
#
_entry.id   05e475af9c17851c2c8a62de2454fafb
#
_cell.length_a   1.000
_cell.length_b   1.000
_cell.length_c   1.000
_cell.angle_alpha   90.00
_cell.angle_beta   90.00
_cell.angle_gamma   90.00
#
_symmetry.space_group_name_H-M   'P 1'
#
loop_
_entity.id
_entity.type
_entity.pdbx_description
1 polymer ?
#
loop_
_entity_poly.entity_id
_entity_poly.type
_entity_poly.pdbx_seq_one_letter_code
_entity_poly.pdbx_strand_id
1 'polypeptide(L)'
;MVIYIGYDSSQPEAYAVCEASIRKYNGSHTIKPLIKDKIEEYYRPFQNESTEFAFTRFLVPFLSDYHGNALFCDSDFMWKCDPQEITYHTNETHDVYCVQHPDFLVPCKKMNKKVNSSYPKKNWSSLMYFDNTRCRRLTPTYVNQAPAGALHEMKWATSIGSLPAEFNAMVNYYQFKEPKAVHFTDGGPWHGINDNLEYSQEWNKIYESLPKTNQ
;
A
#
# COMPACT_ATOMS: atom_id res chain seq x y z
N MET A 1 -7.86 -14.73 0.77
CA MET A 1 -6.99 -13.92 -0.12
C MET A 1 -5.61 -13.80 0.52
N VAL A 2 -4.55 -13.68 -0.28
CA VAL A 2 -3.21 -13.32 0.21
C VAL A 2 -3.08 -11.80 0.12
N ILE A 3 -2.66 -11.18 1.23
CA ILE A 3 -2.47 -9.73 1.35
C ILE A 3 -1.03 -9.45 1.77
N TYR A 4 -0.31 -8.70 0.97
CA TYR A 4 1.01 -8.19 1.30
C TYR A 4 0.87 -6.74 1.79
N ILE A 5 1.39 -6.47 2.98
CA ILE A 5 1.44 -5.12 3.54
C ILE A 5 2.89 -4.67 3.53
N GLY A 6 3.18 -3.48 2.97
CA GLY A 6 4.50 -2.89 3.04
C GLY A 6 4.96 -2.75 4.49
N TYR A 7 6.22 -3.08 4.78
CA TYR A 7 6.80 -2.91 6.11
C TYR A 7 7.96 -1.93 6.06
N ASP A 8 7.89 -0.92 6.91
CA ASP A 8 8.97 0.05 7.12
C ASP A 8 9.39 0.01 8.59
N SER A 9 10.64 -0.33 8.86
CA SER A 9 11.16 -0.46 10.22
C SER A 9 11.16 0.85 11.01
N SER A 10 11.06 1.98 10.33
CA SER A 10 10.91 3.30 10.95
C SER A 10 9.48 3.63 11.39
N GLN A 11 8.48 2.83 10.99
CA GLN A 11 7.05 3.08 11.22
C GLN A 11 6.30 1.76 11.51
N PRO A 12 6.74 0.92 12.47
CA PRO A 12 6.13 -0.39 12.74
C PRO A 12 4.69 -0.27 13.23
N GLU A 13 4.33 0.85 13.86
CA GLU A 13 2.96 1.11 14.36
C GLU A 13 1.97 1.22 13.21
N ALA A 14 2.37 1.83 12.09
CA ALA A 14 1.51 1.95 10.90
C ALA A 14 1.17 0.56 10.36
N TYR A 15 2.18 -0.31 10.22
CA TYR A 15 1.96 -1.71 9.82
C TYR A 15 1.01 -2.44 10.78
N ALA A 16 1.25 -2.33 12.08
CA ALA A 16 0.46 -3.04 13.10
C ALA A 16 -1.02 -2.66 13.05
N VAL A 17 -1.32 -1.37 12.89
CA VAL A 17 -2.71 -0.88 12.76
C VAL A 17 -3.31 -1.29 11.41
N CYS A 18 -2.57 -1.25 10.32
CA CYS A 18 -3.04 -1.73 9.02
C CYS A 18 -3.45 -3.20 9.11
N GLU A 19 -2.58 -4.08 9.61
CA GLU A 19 -2.88 -5.50 9.78
C GLU A 19 -4.08 -5.72 10.71
N ALA A 20 -4.12 -5.07 11.86
CA ALA A 20 -5.23 -5.21 12.82
C ALA A 20 -6.56 -4.74 12.24
N SER A 21 -6.56 -3.66 11.44
CA SER A 21 -7.76 -3.17 10.80
C SER A 21 -8.34 -4.17 9.80
N ILE A 22 -7.49 -4.90 9.05
CA ILE A 22 -7.92 -5.99 8.16
C ILE A 22 -8.50 -7.15 8.98
N ARG A 23 -7.79 -7.60 10.01
CA ARG A 23 -8.20 -8.75 10.83
C ARG A 23 -9.51 -8.53 11.56
N LYS A 24 -9.84 -7.28 11.86
CA LYS A 24 -11.13 -6.90 12.45
C LYS A 24 -12.33 -7.31 11.57
N TYR A 25 -12.18 -7.27 10.25
CA TYR A 25 -13.26 -7.62 9.31
C TYR A 25 -13.19 -9.08 8.85
N ASN A 26 -11.98 -9.60 8.67
CA ASN A 26 -11.82 -11.00 8.29
C ASN A 26 -10.46 -11.55 8.74
N GLY A 27 -10.46 -12.33 9.78
CA GLY A 27 -9.26 -12.98 10.33
C GLY A 27 -8.68 -14.12 9.48
N SER A 28 -9.40 -14.58 8.45
CA SER A 28 -8.98 -15.73 7.62
C SER A 28 -7.98 -15.38 6.51
N HIS A 29 -7.73 -14.09 6.25
CA HIS A 29 -6.76 -13.68 5.26
C HIS A 29 -5.33 -14.09 5.65
N THR A 30 -4.56 -14.54 4.67
CA THR A 30 -3.13 -14.72 4.82
C THR A 30 -2.44 -13.38 4.64
N ILE A 31 -2.01 -12.76 5.74
CA ILE A 31 -1.30 -11.48 5.73
C ILE A 31 0.20 -11.74 5.80
N LYS A 32 0.96 -11.12 4.88
CA LYS A 32 2.41 -11.24 4.79
C LYS A 32 3.04 -9.84 4.86
N PRO A 33 3.89 -9.55 5.86
CA PRO A 33 4.69 -8.33 5.86
C PRO A 33 5.70 -8.37 4.73
N LEU A 34 5.77 -7.31 3.94
CA LEU A 34 6.74 -7.17 2.87
C LEU A 34 8.01 -6.49 3.41
N ILE A 35 8.85 -7.29 4.06
CA ILE A 35 10.10 -6.84 4.70
C ILE A 35 11.23 -6.93 3.69
N LYS A 36 11.80 -5.80 3.32
CA LYS A 36 12.85 -5.68 2.30
C LYS A 36 14.01 -6.66 2.52
N ASP A 37 14.55 -6.70 3.74
CA ASP A 37 15.74 -7.48 4.09
C ASP A 37 15.49 -9.01 4.18
N LYS A 38 14.23 -9.44 4.02
CA LYS A 38 13.86 -10.85 3.95
C LYS A 38 13.61 -11.35 2.53
N ILE A 39 13.83 -10.51 1.53
CA ILE A 39 13.70 -10.85 0.11
C ILE A 39 15.10 -11.00 -0.50
N GLU A 40 15.59 -12.22 -0.59
CA GLU A 40 16.98 -12.52 -1.01
C GLU A 40 17.28 -12.00 -2.42
N GLU A 41 16.30 -12.03 -3.31
CA GLU A 41 16.46 -11.58 -4.69
C GLU A 41 16.37 -10.05 -4.84
N TYR A 42 16.10 -9.30 -3.78
CA TYR A 42 16.04 -7.85 -3.81
C TYR A 42 17.38 -7.24 -3.38
N TYR A 43 18.07 -6.62 -4.33
CA TYR A 43 19.39 -6.00 -4.11
C TYR A 43 19.48 -4.53 -4.57
N ARG A 44 18.34 -3.91 -4.86
CA ARG A 44 18.31 -2.49 -5.26
C ARG A 44 18.83 -1.63 -4.11
N PRO A 45 19.86 -0.76 -4.37
CA PRO A 45 20.38 0.11 -3.32
C PRO A 45 19.32 1.13 -2.92
N PHE A 46 19.20 1.38 -1.62
CA PHE A 46 18.30 2.41 -1.09
C PHE A 46 18.83 3.80 -1.47
N GLN A 47 18.01 4.60 -2.14
CA GLN A 47 18.36 5.93 -2.66
C GLN A 47 17.21 6.91 -2.39
N ASN A 48 17.10 7.42 -1.17
CA ASN A 48 16.10 8.45 -0.84
C ASN A 48 14.63 8.05 -1.05
N GLU A 49 14.31 6.76 -1.10
CA GLU A 49 12.94 6.29 -1.14
C GLU A 49 12.15 6.74 0.11
N SER A 50 10.85 6.97 -0.07
CA SER A 50 10.00 7.39 1.05
C SER A 50 9.80 6.28 2.10
N THR A 51 9.85 5.01 1.68
CA THR A 51 9.65 3.82 2.52
C THR A 51 10.57 2.68 2.06
N GLU A 52 10.86 1.73 2.97
CA GLU A 52 11.66 0.54 2.65
C GLU A 52 11.01 -0.36 1.59
N PHE A 53 9.68 -0.32 1.49
CA PHE A 53 8.92 -1.12 0.54
C PHE A 53 8.58 -0.37 -0.77
N ALA A 54 9.19 0.78 -1.03
CA ALA A 54 8.88 1.58 -2.22
C ALA A 54 8.94 0.79 -3.53
N PHE A 55 9.89 -0.14 -3.66
CA PHE A 55 10.03 -0.97 -4.86
C PHE A 55 9.72 -2.44 -4.63
N THR A 56 9.88 -2.96 -3.41
CA THR A 56 9.58 -4.38 -3.13
C THR A 56 8.10 -4.72 -3.35
N ARG A 57 7.19 -3.72 -3.30
CA ARG A 57 5.77 -3.88 -3.64
C ARG A 57 5.53 -4.48 -5.03
N PHE A 58 6.44 -4.25 -5.97
CA PHE A 58 6.37 -4.80 -7.32
C PHE A 58 6.86 -6.25 -7.41
N LEU A 59 7.41 -6.82 -6.33
CA LEU A 59 7.76 -8.24 -6.25
C LEU A 59 6.60 -9.13 -5.80
N VAL A 60 5.45 -8.60 -5.47
CA VAL A 60 4.30 -9.38 -5.01
C VAL A 60 3.92 -10.51 -5.98
N PRO A 61 3.87 -10.32 -7.31
CA PRO A 61 3.61 -11.42 -8.22
C PRO A 61 4.69 -12.51 -8.18
N PHE A 62 5.97 -12.13 -8.08
CA PHE A 62 7.08 -13.09 -7.93
C PHE A 62 6.97 -13.86 -6.60
N LEU A 63 6.74 -13.17 -5.49
CA LEU A 63 6.56 -13.77 -4.15
C LEU A 63 5.30 -14.65 -4.03
N SER A 64 4.43 -14.59 -5.02
CA SER A 64 3.25 -15.45 -5.19
C SER A 64 3.47 -16.50 -6.29
N ASP A 65 4.72 -16.77 -6.68
CA ASP A 65 5.09 -17.72 -7.75
C ASP A 65 4.33 -17.46 -9.07
N TYR A 66 3.90 -16.24 -9.30
CA TYR A 66 3.04 -15.84 -10.42
C TYR A 66 1.75 -16.65 -10.54
N HIS A 67 1.16 -17.06 -9.40
CA HIS A 67 -0.10 -17.82 -9.36
C HIS A 67 -1.21 -17.05 -8.64
N GLY A 68 -2.44 -17.20 -9.15
CA GLY A 68 -3.64 -16.61 -8.57
C GLY A 68 -3.56 -15.10 -8.45
N ASN A 69 -4.25 -14.57 -7.43
CA ASN A 69 -4.36 -13.14 -7.20
C ASN A 69 -3.80 -12.77 -5.83
N ALA A 70 -3.21 -11.59 -5.71
CA ALA A 70 -2.74 -11.05 -4.45
C ALA A 70 -3.05 -9.55 -4.33
N LEU A 71 -3.29 -9.10 -3.10
CA LEU A 71 -3.44 -7.69 -2.77
C LEU A 71 -2.15 -7.17 -2.15
N PHE A 72 -1.70 -6.00 -2.58
CA PHE A 72 -0.70 -5.20 -1.90
C PHE A 72 -1.35 -3.91 -1.40
N CYS A 73 -1.00 -3.48 -0.18
CA CYS A 73 -1.24 -2.11 0.28
C CYS A 73 -0.03 -1.57 1.06
N ASP A 74 0.11 -0.24 1.07
CA ASP A 74 1.06 0.45 1.91
C ASP A 74 0.69 0.25 3.39
N SER A 75 1.66 0.37 4.31
CA SER A 75 1.42 0.22 5.76
C SER A 75 0.57 1.33 6.36
N ASP A 76 0.49 2.47 5.70
CA ASP A 76 -0.26 3.65 6.14
C ASP A 76 -1.75 3.63 5.76
N PHE A 77 -2.28 2.42 5.50
CA PHE A 77 -3.71 2.17 5.33
C PHE A 77 -4.38 1.78 6.66
N MET A 78 -5.63 2.22 6.83
CA MET A 78 -6.56 1.72 7.82
C MET A 78 -7.83 1.24 7.12
N TRP A 79 -8.09 -0.07 7.14
CA TRP A 79 -9.22 -0.68 6.48
C TRP A 79 -10.51 -0.53 7.30
N LYS A 80 -11.62 -0.27 6.61
CA LYS A 80 -12.97 -0.11 7.17
C LYS A 80 -13.97 -1.11 6.60
N CYS A 81 -13.50 -2.08 5.82
CA CYS A 81 -14.26 -3.22 5.30
C CYS A 81 -13.34 -4.44 5.14
N ASP A 82 -13.90 -5.57 4.76
CA ASP A 82 -13.10 -6.72 4.31
C ASP A 82 -12.41 -6.37 2.97
N PRO A 83 -11.06 -6.40 2.89
CA PRO A 83 -10.34 -6.14 1.64
C PRO A 83 -10.79 -7.03 0.47
N GLN A 84 -11.39 -8.17 0.74
CA GLN A 84 -11.93 -9.06 -0.30
C GLN A 84 -13.06 -8.40 -1.11
N GLU A 85 -13.71 -7.36 -0.60
CA GLU A 85 -14.72 -6.62 -1.34
C GLU A 85 -14.16 -6.02 -2.66
N ILE A 86 -12.84 -5.81 -2.75
CA ILE A 86 -12.17 -5.40 -3.99
C ILE A 86 -12.53 -6.32 -5.16
N THR A 87 -12.67 -7.63 -4.90
CA THR A 87 -12.96 -8.62 -5.96
C THR A 87 -14.29 -8.39 -6.65
N TYR A 88 -15.24 -7.69 -6.02
CA TYR A 88 -16.52 -7.33 -6.66
C TYR A 88 -16.36 -6.24 -7.74
N HIS A 89 -15.21 -5.60 -7.79
CA HIS A 89 -14.88 -4.53 -8.74
C HIS A 89 -13.84 -4.97 -9.77
N THR A 90 -13.52 -6.26 -9.83
CA THR A 90 -12.55 -6.84 -10.76
C THR A 90 -13.28 -7.80 -11.73
N ASN A 91 -12.79 -7.88 -12.96
CA ASN A 91 -13.33 -8.75 -13.99
C ASN A 91 -12.28 -9.66 -14.64
N GLU A 92 -11.12 -9.82 -13.97
CA GLU A 92 -10.01 -10.69 -14.38
C GLU A 92 -9.42 -10.39 -15.78
N THR A 93 -9.67 -9.19 -16.30
CA THR A 93 -9.18 -8.79 -17.63
C THR A 93 -7.92 -7.95 -17.60
N HIS A 94 -7.53 -7.44 -16.43
CA HIS A 94 -6.40 -6.56 -16.26
C HIS A 94 -5.25 -7.23 -15.50
N ASP A 95 -4.02 -6.77 -15.75
CA ASP A 95 -2.83 -7.27 -15.07
C ASP A 95 -2.83 -6.83 -13.60
N VAL A 96 -3.33 -5.62 -13.35
CA VAL A 96 -3.44 -5.03 -12.01
C VAL A 96 -4.64 -4.10 -11.95
N TYR A 97 -5.26 -4.03 -10.77
CA TYR A 97 -6.30 -3.05 -10.44
C TYR A 97 -5.79 -2.13 -9.34
N CYS A 98 -6.03 -0.84 -9.48
CA CYS A 98 -5.69 0.17 -8.49
C CYS A 98 -6.70 1.32 -8.51
N VAL A 99 -6.68 2.15 -7.48
CA VAL A 99 -7.40 3.43 -7.52
C VAL A 99 -6.62 4.38 -8.40
N GLN A 100 -7.24 4.84 -9.49
CA GLN A 100 -6.64 5.76 -10.45
C GLN A 100 -6.88 7.19 -9.99
N HIS A 101 -6.07 7.64 -9.02
CA HIS A 101 -6.15 9.01 -8.53
C HIS A 101 -5.85 10.03 -9.64
N PRO A 102 -6.58 11.17 -9.69
CA PRO A 102 -6.18 12.29 -10.51
C PRO A 102 -4.87 12.90 -9.98
N ASP A 103 -4.23 13.74 -10.77
CA ASP A 103 -3.06 14.48 -10.33
C ASP A 103 -3.47 15.53 -9.28
N PHE A 104 -2.93 15.39 -8.07
CA PHE A 104 -3.13 16.35 -6.98
C PHE A 104 -1.92 17.26 -6.79
N LEU A 105 -2.17 18.47 -6.36
CA LEU A 105 -1.13 19.30 -5.75
C LEU A 105 -0.81 18.72 -4.37
N VAL A 106 0.43 18.28 -4.21
CA VAL A 106 0.89 17.67 -2.95
C VAL A 106 1.71 18.68 -2.13
N PRO A 107 1.67 18.62 -0.78
CA PRO A 107 2.56 19.41 0.05
C PRO A 107 4.03 19.13 -0.30
N CYS A 108 4.88 20.13 -0.24
CA CYS A 108 6.31 19.96 -0.52
C CYS A 108 7.02 18.95 0.39
N LYS A 109 6.49 18.73 1.60
CA LYS A 109 7.01 17.78 2.58
C LYS A 109 5.89 17.00 3.22
N LYS A 110 6.14 15.71 3.47
CA LYS A 110 5.31 14.85 4.31
C LYS A 110 5.54 15.14 5.80
N MET A 111 4.69 14.60 6.69
CA MET A 111 4.83 14.77 8.16
C MET A 111 6.19 14.30 8.67
N ASN A 112 6.77 13.25 8.09
CA ASN A 112 8.12 12.77 8.40
C ASN A 112 9.26 13.62 7.83
N LYS A 113 8.95 14.83 7.32
CA LYS A 113 9.88 15.80 6.70
C LYS A 113 10.52 15.35 5.38
N LYS A 114 10.21 14.16 4.86
CA LYS A 114 10.68 13.71 3.55
C LYS A 114 10.05 14.56 2.43
N VAL A 115 10.82 14.77 1.37
CA VAL A 115 10.34 15.51 0.19
C VAL A 115 9.17 14.79 -0.45
N ASN A 116 8.12 15.54 -0.73
CA ASN A 116 6.93 15.05 -1.41
C ASN A 116 6.89 15.67 -2.82
N SER A 117 7.16 14.88 -3.83
CA SER A 117 7.14 15.31 -5.23
C SER A 117 5.90 14.82 -5.96
N SER A 118 5.39 15.62 -6.88
CA SER A 118 4.35 15.19 -7.81
C SER A 118 5.00 14.45 -8.98
N TYR A 119 4.37 13.36 -9.42
CA TYR A 119 4.73 12.59 -10.62
C TYR A 119 3.48 11.90 -11.17
N PRO A 120 3.46 11.52 -12.47
CA PRO A 120 2.31 10.84 -13.07
C PRO A 120 1.92 9.58 -12.32
N LYS A 121 0.62 9.34 -12.18
CA LYS A 121 0.05 8.18 -11.45
C LYS A 121 0.51 8.08 -9.99
N LYS A 122 0.75 9.21 -9.34
CA LYS A 122 1.12 9.23 -7.93
C LYS A 122 0.04 8.53 -7.08
N ASN A 123 0.48 7.73 -6.11
CA ASN A 123 -0.35 6.93 -5.20
C ASN A 123 -1.14 5.78 -5.87
N TRP A 124 -1.06 5.56 -7.18
CA TRP A 124 -1.69 4.41 -7.81
C TRP A 124 -1.11 3.08 -7.27
N SER A 125 0.19 3.04 -7.04
CA SER A 125 0.89 1.86 -6.54
C SER A 125 0.79 1.64 -5.03
N SER A 126 0.06 2.49 -4.29
CA SER A 126 -0.13 2.32 -2.85
C SER A 126 -1.15 1.22 -2.51
N LEU A 127 -2.05 0.92 -3.46
CA LEU A 127 -3.00 -0.19 -3.40
C LEU A 127 -3.04 -0.87 -4.75
N MET A 128 -2.65 -2.15 -4.82
CA MET A 128 -2.61 -2.93 -6.06
C MET A 128 -3.21 -4.33 -5.85
N TYR A 129 -4.23 -4.65 -6.61
CA TYR A 129 -4.75 -6.02 -6.71
C TYR A 129 -4.24 -6.63 -8.00
N PHE A 130 -3.35 -7.61 -7.89
CA PHE A 130 -2.66 -8.24 -9.00
C PHE A 130 -3.39 -9.49 -9.49
N ASP A 131 -3.50 -9.66 -10.80
CA ASP A 131 -3.50 -10.98 -11.43
C ASP A 131 -2.03 -11.39 -11.61
N ASN A 132 -1.52 -12.21 -10.68
CA ASN A 132 -0.10 -12.56 -10.67
C ASN A 132 0.32 -13.29 -11.96
N THR A 133 -0.60 -14.02 -12.60
CA THR A 133 -0.30 -14.79 -13.82
C THR A 133 0.04 -13.91 -15.01
N ARG A 134 -0.50 -12.67 -15.03
CA ARG A 134 -0.29 -11.66 -16.06
C ARG A 134 0.91 -10.77 -15.78
N CYS A 135 1.39 -10.75 -14.52
CA CYS A 135 2.47 -9.85 -14.07
C CYS A 135 3.88 -10.44 -14.19
N ARG A 136 4.12 -11.41 -15.10
CA ARG A 136 5.41 -12.10 -15.25
C ARG A 136 6.58 -11.21 -15.64
N ARG A 137 6.34 -9.99 -16.10
CA ARG A 137 7.36 -8.97 -16.35
C ARG A 137 8.01 -8.46 -15.06
N LEU A 138 7.31 -8.53 -13.93
CA LEU A 138 7.80 -8.11 -12.61
C LEU A 138 8.74 -9.17 -12.00
N THR A 139 9.81 -9.50 -12.72
CA THR A 139 10.89 -10.37 -12.20
C THR A 139 11.76 -9.59 -11.21
N PRO A 140 12.47 -10.28 -10.29
CA PRO A 140 13.45 -9.62 -9.43
C PRO A 140 14.45 -8.77 -10.20
N THR A 141 14.99 -9.28 -11.30
CA THR A 141 15.92 -8.52 -12.17
C THR A 141 15.29 -7.23 -12.67
N TYR A 142 14.04 -7.29 -13.18
CA TYR A 142 13.38 -6.09 -13.67
C TYR A 142 13.13 -5.08 -12.55
N VAL A 143 12.63 -5.53 -11.39
CA VAL A 143 12.34 -4.63 -10.25
C VAL A 143 13.61 -3.98 -9.73
N ASN A 144 14.73 -4.71 -9.67
CA ASN A 144 16.01 -4.16 -9.22
C ASN A 144 16.61 -3.12 -10.18
N GLN A 145 16.36 -3.23 -11.48
CA GLN A 145 17.05 -2.44 -12.51
C GLN A 145 16.19 -1.37 -13.16
N ALA A 146 14.87 -1.53 -13.15
CA ALA A 146 13.97 -0.58 -13.80
C ALA A 146 14.04 0.82 -13.16
N PRO A 147 13.93 1.91 -13.94
CA PRO A 147 13.78 3.25 -13.39
C PRO A 147 12.56 3.34 -12.47
N ALA A 148 12.64 4.12 -11.40
CA ALA A 148 11.54 4.32 -10.44
C ALA A 148 10.21 4.69 -11.13
N GLY A 149 10.26 5.64 -12.08
CA GLY A 149 9.09 6.02 -12.88
C GLY A 149 8.50 4.88 -13.69
N ALA A 150 9.32 3.95 -14.22
CA ALA A 150 8.81 2.80 -14.96
C ALA A 150 8.00 1.85 -14.07
N LEU A 151 8.38 1.72 -12.80
CA LEU A 151 7.67 0.92 -11.81
C LEU A 151 6.39 1.62 -11.33
N HIS A 152 6.49 2.85 -10.81
CA HIS A 152 5.36 3.57 -10.22
C HIS A 152 4.30 4.02 -11.25
N GLU A 153 4.73 4.35 -12.48
CA GLU A 153 3.81 4.63 -13.59
C GLU A 153 3.22 3.36 -14.22
N MET A 154 3.57 2.18 -13.67
CA MET A 154 3.07 0.86 -14.11
C MET A 154 3.34 0.58 -15.60
N LYS A 155 4.53 1.01 -16.13
CA LYS A 155 4.93 0.73 -17.53
C LYS A 155 5.20 -0.75 -17.81
N TRP A 156 5.18 -1.56 -16.76
CA TRP A 156 5.29 -3.02 -16.82
C TRP A 156 3.95 -3.71 -17.13
N ALA A 157 2.83 -3.04 -16.82
CA ALA A 157 1.49 -3.56 -17.06
C ALA A 157 1.03 -3.26 -18.49
N THR A 158 0.34 -4.21 -19.11
CA THR A 158 -0.31 -4.06 -20.41
C THR A 158 -1.71 -3.45 -20.24
N SER A 159 -2.37 -3.78 -19.13
CA SER A 159 -3.70 -3.29 -18.81
C SER A 159 -3.84 -3.01 -17.31
N ILE A 160 -4.48 -1.88 -16.99
CA ILE A 160 -4.70 -1.42 -15.62
C ILE A 160 -6.19 -1.19 -15.42
N GLY A 161 -6.80 -1.94 -14.51
CA GLY A 161 -8.18 -1.76 -14.10
C GLY A 161 -8.33 -0.69 -13.02
N SER A 162 -9.52 -0.08 -12.95
CA SER A 162 -9.83 0.94 -11.95
C SER A 162 -10.61 0.34 -10.79
N LEU A 163 -10.24 0.70 -9.57
CA LEU A 163 -11.01 0.46 -8.34
C LEU A 163 -11.73 1.74 -7.91
N PRO A 164 -12.87 1.65 -7.20
CA PRO A 164 -13.51 2.79 -6.59
C PRO A 164 -12.57 3.53 -5.63
N ALA A 165 -12.65 4.87 -5.62
CA ALA A 165 -11.74 5.71 -4.84
C ALA A 165 -11.88 5.51 -3.33
N GLU A 166 -13.02 5.00 -2.86
CA GLU A 166 -13.28 4.65 -1.47
C GLU A 166 -12.34 3.60 -0.90
N PHE A 167 -11.71 2.76 -1.76
CA PHE A 167 -10.70 1.78 -1.34
C PHE A 167 -9.31 2.39 -1.11
N ASN A 168 -9.11 3.65 -1.47
CA ASN A 168 -7.86 4.38 -1.23
C ASN A 168 -8.19 5.85 -0.94
N ALA A 169 -8.98 6.08 0.10
CA ALA A 169 -9.44 7.39 0.53
C ALA A 169 -8.27 8.15 1.19
N MET A 170 -7.52 8.90 0.40
CA MET A 170 -6.38 9.67 0.90
C MET A 170 -6.85 10.80 1.82
N VAL A 171 -6.36 10.81 3.06
CA VAL A 171 -6.64 11.85 4.06
C VAL A 171 -6.18 13.21 3.52
N ASN A 172 -6.98 14.24 3.73
CA ASN A 172 -6.83 15.61 3.21
C ASN A 172 -7.08 15.79 1.69
N TYR A 173 -7.30 14.72 0.92
CA TYR A 173 -7.58 14.82 -0.52
C TYR A 173 -8.99 14.42 -0.89
N TYR A 174 -9.60 13.52 -0.11
CA TYR A 174 -10.96 13.06 -0.31
C TYR A 174 -11.82 13.24 0.94
N GLN A 175 -13.11 13.45 0.72
CA GLN A 175 -14.12 13.43 1.77
C GLN A 175 -15.17 12.39 1.40
N PHE A 176 -15.03 11.19 1.96
CA PHE A 176 -16.02 10.14 1.81
C PHE A 176 -16.79 9.97 3.12
N LYS A 177 -18.12 9.85 3.00
CA LYS A 177 -18.96 9.53 4.17
C LYS A 177 -18.60 8.16 4.74
N GLU A 178 -18.33 7.20 3.88
CA GLU A 178 -18.04 5.81 4.23
C GLU A 178 -16.87 5.27 3.39
N PRO A 179 -15.62 5.65 3.69
CA PRO A 179 -14.47 5.10 2.99
C PRO A 179 -14.33 3.61 3.29
N LYS A 180 -13.88 2.83 2.33
CA LYS A 180 -13.56 1.40 2.48
C LYS A 180 -12.17 1.18 3.06
N ALA A 181 -11.23 2.05 2.71
CA ALA A 181 -9.90 2.12 3.33
C ALA A 181 -9.41 3.56 3.34
N VAL A 182 -8.91 3.99 4.49
CA VAL A 182 -8.31 5.32 4.70
C VAL A 182 -6.80 5.20 4.48
N HIS A 183 -6.21 6.14 3.73
CA HIS A 183 -4.79 6.18 3.42
C HIS A 183 -4.16 7.48 3.91
N PHE A 184 -3.24 7.37 4.86
CA PHE A 184 -2.50 8.48 5.46
C PHE A 184 -1.25 8.84 4.64
N THR A 185 -1.42 9.10 3.34
CA THR A 185 -0.32 9.24 2.35
C THR A 185 0.72 10.30 2.71
N ASP A 186 0.36 11.34 3.45
CA ASP A 186 1.28 12.42 3.88
C ASP A 186 1.83 12.20 5.29
N GLY A 187 1.50 11.08 5.92
CA GLY A 187 1.83 10.71 7.29
C GLY A 187 0.59 10.63 8.16
N GLY A 188 0.70 9.96 9.30
CA GLY A 188 -0.43 9.65 10.15
C GLY A 188 -0.14 9.81 11.65
N PRO A 189 -1.05 9.31 12.51
CA PRO A 189 -1.00 9.52 13.96
C PRO A 189 0.29 9.06 14.64
N TRP A 190 0.97 8.05 14.08
CA TRP A 190 2.26 7.54 14.59
C TRP A 190 3.41 8.56 14.57
N HIS A 191 3.24 9.69 13.91
CA HIS A 191 4.23 10.79 13.94
C HIS A 191 4.06 11.74 15.13
N GLY A 192 3.14 11.47 16.05
CA GLY A 192 2.90 12.29 17.24
C GLY A 192 2.35 13.68 16.93
N ILE A 193 1.81 13.89 15.75
CA ILE A 193 1.32 15.18 15.27
C ILE A 193 -0.20 15.08 15.02
N ASN A 194 -0.96 15.77 15.84
CA ASN A 194 -2.37 16.11 15.68
C ASN A 194 -3.43 15.05 16.00
N ASP A 195 -4.06 15.24 17.13
CA ASP A 195 -5.44 14.72 17.41
C ASP A 195 -6.50 15.28 16.42
N ASN A 196 -6.14 16.25 15.61
CA ASN A 196 -7.00 16.90 14.62
C ASN A 196 -6.94 16.30 13.22
N LEU A 197 -6.07 15.29 12.99
CA LEU A 197 -6.03 14.61 11.70
C LEU A 197 -7.29 13.73 11.56
N GLU A 198 -7.97 13.83 10.42
CA GLU A 198 -9.15 13.02 10.14
C GLU A 198 -8.83 11.52 10.33
N TYR A 199 -9.73 10.77 10.96
CA TYR A 199 -9.57 9.35 11.35
C TYR A 199 -8.48 9.04 12.40
N SER A 200 -7.77 10.03 12.97
CA SER A 200 -6.74 9.79 13.98
C SER A 200 -7.29 9.07 15.23
N GLN A 201 -8.48 9.44 15.68
CA GLN A 201 -9.11 8.82 16.83
C GLN A 201 -9.45 7.34 16.59
N GLU A 202 -9.91 6.98 15.38
CA GLU A 202 -10.17 5.58 15.03
C GLU A 202 -8.86 4.78 14.97
N TRP A 203 -7.83 5.36 14.37
CA TRP A 203 -6.50 4.77 14.28
C TRP A 203 -5.92 4.51 15.67
N ASN A 204 -5.96 5.51 16.56
CA ASN A 204 -5.46 5.41 17.94
C ASN A 204 -6.21 4.32 18.72
N LYS A 205 -7.54 4.21 18.59
CA LYS A 205 -8.33 3.14 19.22
C LYS A 205 -7.86 1.75 18.80
N ILE A 206 -7.52 1.56 17.52
CA ILE A 206 -6.99 0.28 17.04
C ILE A 206 -5.61 0.06 17.66
N TYR A 207 -4.71 1.05 17.59
CA TYR A 207 -3.35 0.96 18.12
C TYR A 207 -3.34 0.64 19.62
N GLU A 208 -4.16 1.32 20.42
CA GLU A 208 -4.28 1.09 21.86
C GLU A 208 -4.83 -0.30 22.22
N SER A 209 -5.59 -0.93 21.32
CA SER A 209 -6.13 -2.28 21.48
C SER A 209 -5.13 -3.40 21.17
N LEU A 210 -3.98 -3.07 20.55
CA LEU A 210 -2.96 -4.04 20.21
C LEU A 210 -2.27 -4.60 21.47
N PRO A 211 -1.85 -5.87 21.46
CA PRO A 211 -1.02 -6.41 22.52
C PRO A 211 0.25 -5.56 22.67
N LYS A 212 0.50 -5.04 23.87
CA LYS A 212 1.76 -4.36 24.15
C LYS A 212 2.87 -5.40 24.08
N THR A 213 3.68 -5.35 23.03
CA THR A 213 4.93 -6.10 23.00
C THR A 213 5.80 -5.60 24.16
N ASN A 214 6.02 -6.45 25.17
CA ASN A 214 7.04 -6.18 26.17
C ASN A 214 8.37 -5.99 25.41
N GLN A 215 8.88 -4.77 25.43
CA GLN A 215 10.21 -4.42 24.95
C GLN A 215 11.27 -5.10 25.82
#